data_4ea9f45d573479673307ffdc3f75afc6
#
_entry.id   4ea9f45d573479673307ffdc3f75afc6
#
_cell.length_a   1.000
_cell.length_b   1.000
_cell.length_c   1.000
_cell.angle_alpha   90.00
_cell.angle_beta   90.00
_cell.angle_gamma   90.00
#
_symmetry.space_group_name_H-M   'P 1'
#
loop_
_entity.id
_entity.type
_entity.pdbx_description
1 polymer ?
#
loop_
_entity_poly.entity_id
_entity_poly.type
_entity_poly.pdbx_seq_one_letter_code
_entity_poly.pdbx_strand_id
1 'polypeptide(L)'
;MKLMVKLMMAALCFGAGIAVYAAADATAKDTALDNMKNRLKTVVENKRDGKVGENNLGYLAAMVKEDKTVDKLVADENADRKTVYDYIAATNKGITSKEVGQQRAKEIAKKAKPGEWLQDADGNWYQKPADDKKDKK
;
A
#
# COMPACT_ATOMS: atom_id res chain seq x y z
N MET A 1 -12.22 -41.84 -30.96
CA MET A 1 -12.89 -40.52 -31.13
C MET A 1 -13.54 -39.94 -29.87
N LYS A 2 -14.08 -40.74 -28.97
CA LYS A 2 -14.69 -40.22 -27.72
C LYS A 2 -13.70 -39.67 -26.65
N LEU A 3 -12.44 -40.04 -26.72
CA LEU A 3 -11.41 -39.66 -25.75
C LEU A 3 -10.76 -38.28 -26.07
N MET A 4 -10.72 -37.92 -27.37
CA MET A 4 -10.14 -36.64 -27.78
C MET A 4 -11.04 -35.42 -27.47
N VAL A 5 -12.37 -35.60 -27.47
CA VAL A 5 -13.32 -34.52 -27.17
C VAL A 5 -13.29 -34.11 -25.69
N LYS A 6 -12.98 -35.05 -24.77
CA LYS A 6 -12.86 -34.72 -23.34
C LYS A 6 -11.59 -33.96 -22.98
N LEU A 7 -10.51 -34.11 -23.75
CA LEU A 7 -9.25 -33.38 -23.49
C LEU A 7 -9.30 -31.94 -23.97
N MET A 8 -10.09 -31.65 -25.00
CA MET A 8 -10.24 -30.30 -25.55
C MET A 8 -11.13 -29.39 -24.68
N MET A 9 -12.08 -29.96 -23.93
CA MET A 9 -12.92 -29.16 -23.02
C MET A 9 -12.20 -28.74 -21.73
N ALA A 10 -11.20 -29.51 -21.27
CA ALA A 10 -10.44 -29.16 -20.08
C ALA A 10 -9.48 -27.96 -20.30
N ALA A 11 -9.02 -27.77 -21.55
CA ALA A 11 -8.11 -26.66 -21.87
C ALA A 11 -8.83 -25.31 -21.99
N LEU A 12 -10.12 -25.28 -22.32
CA LEU A 12 -10.91 -24.03 -22.42
C LEU A 12 -11.30 -23.47 -21.03
N CYS A 13 -11.48 -24.34 -20.03
CA CYS A 13 -11.81 -23.88 -18.66
C CYS A 13 -10.63 -23.21 -17.95
N PHE A 14 -9.39 -23.55 -18.30
CA PHE A 14 -8.20 -22.99 -17.65
C PHE A 14 -7.90 -21.57 -18.16
N GLY A 15 -8.22 -21.22 -19.39
CA GLY A 15 -8.02 -19.89 -19.96
C GLY A 15 -9.02 -18.85 -19.46
N ALA A 16 -10.27 -19.25 -19.21
CA ALA A 16 -11.31 -18.35 -18.71
C ALA A 16 -11.14 -18.01 -17.21
N GLY A 17 -10.59 -18.95 -16.42
CA GLY A 17 -10.35 -18.72 -15.01
C GLY A 17 -9.29 -17.64 -14.73
N ILE A 18 -8.21 -17.60 -15.50
CA ILE A 18 -7.13 -16.63 -15.34
C ILE A 18 -7.60 -15.21 -15.68
N ALA A 19 -8.42 -15.04 -16.73
CA ALA A 19 -8.94 -13.74 -17.11
C ALA A 19 -9.92 -13.16 -16.08
N VAL A 20 -10.72 -14.01 -15.43
CA VAL A 20 -11.66 -13.58 -14.38
C VAL A 20 -10.92 -13.14 -13.11
N TYR A 21 -9.87 -13.85 -12.71
CA TYR A 21 -9.06 -13.46 -11.54
C TYR A 21 -8.30 -12.15 -11.79
N ALA A 22 -7.67 -11.98 -12.94
CA ALA A 22 -6.97 -10.75 -13.28
C ALA A 22 -7.92 -9.53 -13.32
N ALA A 23 -9.14 -9.69 -13.84
CA ALA A 23 -10.15 -8.62 -13.85
C ALA A 23 -10.66 -8.30 -12.43
N ALA A 24 -10.87 -9.32 -11.59
CA ALA A 24 -11.28 -9.12 -10.20
C ALA A 24 -10.21 -8.37 -9.39
N ASP A 25 -8.95 -8.73 -9.56
CA ASP A 25 -7.82 -8.07 -8.89
C ASP A 25 -7.69 -6.60 -9.32
N ALA A 26 -7.87 -6.29 -10.60
CA ALA A 26 -7.85 -4.92 -11.11
C ALA A 26 -8.99 -4.07 -10.51
N THR A 27 -10.21 -4.62 -10.43
CA THR A 27 -11.35 -3.94 -9.82
C THR A 27 -11.13 -3.69 -8.33
N ALA A 28 -10.62 -4.68 -7.60
CA ALA A 28 -10.28 -4.54 -6.18
C ALA A 28 -9.22 -3.46 -5.95
N LYS A 29 -8.19 -3.41 -6.79
CA LYS A 29 -7.16 -2.37 -6.77
C LYS A 29 -7.76 -0.98 -7.01
N ASP A 30 -8.63 -0.81 -8.01
CA ASP A 30 -9.24 0.48 -8.34
C ASP A 30 -10.14 0.96 -7.20
N THR A 31 -10.92 0.07 -6.59
CA THR A 31 -11.71 0.37 -5.39
C THR A 31 -10.82 0.80 -4.22
N ALA A 32 -9.71 0.10 -3.99
CA ALA A 32 -8.75 0.44 -2.94
C ALA A 32 -8.13 1.83 -3.18
N LEU A 33 -7.76 2.16 -4.41
CA LEU A 33 -7.24 3.49 -4.75
C LEU A 33 -8.26 4.60 -4.52
N ASP A 34 -9.53 4.39 -4.87
CA ASP A 34 -10.59 5.37 -4.61
C ASP A 34 -10.84 5.54 -3.11
N ASN A 35 -10.85 4.47 -2.34
CA ASN A 35 -10.95 4.53 -0.87
C ASN A 35 -9.80 5.34 -0.26
N MET A 36 -8.57 5.07 -0.67
CA MET A 36 -7.37 5.79 -0.22
C MET A 36 -7.45 7.28 -0.59
N LYS A 37 -7.91 7.61 -1.80
CA LYS A 37 -8.10 8.99 -2.25
C LYS A 37 -9.13 9.72 -1.39
N ASN A 38 -10.27 9.10 -1.11
CA ASN A 38 -11.32 9.67 -0.26
C ASN A 38 -10.84 9.88 1.19
N ARG A 39 -9.93 9.04 1.67
CA ARG A 39 -9.37 9.07 3.02
C ARG A 39 -8.14 9.97 3.16
N LEU A 40 -7.56 10.43 2.03
CA LEU A 40 -6.28 11.14 1.99
C LEU A 40 -6.22 12.34 2.96
N LYS A 41 -7.26 13.17 2.99
CA LYS A 41 -7.32 14.35 3.88
C LYS A 41 -7.17 13.93 5.35
N THR A 42 -7.92 12.93 5.78
CA THR A 42 -7.88 12.40 7.15
C THR A 42 -6.51 11.83 7.49
N VAL A 43 -5.88 11.10 6.58
CA VAL A 43 -4.52 10.58 6.77
C VAL A 43 -3.52 11.72 6.94
N VAL A 44 -3.57 12.73 6.08
CA VAL A 44 -2.66 13.89 6.13
C VAL A 44 -2.82 14.67 7.44
N GLU A 45 -4.05 14.90 7.90
CA GLU A 45 -4.32 15.58 9.18
C GLU A 45 -3.77 14.78 10.37
N ASN A 46 -4.01 13.47 10.42
CA ASN A 46 -3.49 12.61 11.49
C ASN A 46 -1.95 12.50 11.48
N LYS A 47 -1.31 12.53 10.33
CA LYS A 47 0.15 12.60 10.22
C LYS A 47 0.69 13.91 10.77
N ARG A 48 0.10 15.04 10.38
CA ARG A 48 0.46 16.37 10.89
C ARG A 48 0.29 16.46 12.41
N ASP A 49 -0.78 15.87 12.94
CA ASP A 49 -1.10 15.91 14.36
C ASP A 49 -0.29 14.87 15.17
N GLY A 50 0.59 14.10 14.51
CA GLY A 50 1.46 13.11 15.14
C GLY A 50 0.73 11.85 15.62
N LYS A 51 -0.51 11.63 15.21
CA LYS A 51 -1.33 10.48 15.62
C LYS A 51 -1.01 9.21 14.85
N VAL A 52 -0.50 9.33 13.62
CA VAL A 52 -0.04 8.21 12.81
C VAL A 52 1.32 8.51 12.21
N GLY A 53 2.09 7.45 11.92
CA GLY A 53 3.37 7.50 11.23
C GLY A 53 3.40 6.50 10.08
N GLU A 54 4.39 6.63 9.21
CA GLU A 54 4.63 5.73 8.09
C GLU A 54 5.78 4.78 8.43
N ASN A 55 5.52 3.48 8.41
CA ASN A 55 6.57 2.49 8.68
C ASN A 55 7.42 2.19 7.44
N ASN A 56 8.52 1.47 7.64
CA ASN A 56 9.48 1.12 6.58
C ASN A 56 8.97 0.07 5.58
N LEU A 57 7.78 -0.47 5.79
CA LEU A 57 7.11 -1.40 4.88
C LEU A 57 6.01 -0.72 4.03
N GLY A 58 5.84 0.59 4.16
CA GLY A 58 4.86 1.36 3.41
C GLY A 58 3.44 1.31 3.96
N TYR A 59 3.29 1.07 5.25
CA TYR A 59 2.02 1.05 5.96
C TYR A 59 1.95 2.14 7.03
N LEU A 60 0.72 2.56 7.38
CA LEU A 60 0.48 3.41 8.54
C LEU A 60 0.66 2.63 9.84
N ALA A 61 1.10 3.32 10.87
CA ALA A 61 1.08 2.84 12.25
C ALA A 61 0.48 3.91 13.17
N ALA A 62 -0.30 3.49 14.16
CA ALA A 62 -0.80 4.39 15.19
C ALA A 62 0.35 4.80 16.12
N MET A 63 0.50 6.10 16.35
CA MET A 63 1.48 6.68 17.27
C MET A 63 0.85 7.06 18.61
N VAL A 64 -0.48 6.95 18.71
CA VAL A 64 -1.26 7.18 19.92
C VAL A 64 -1.88 5.87 20.39
N LYS A 65 -2.10 5.74 21.70
CA LYS A 65 -2.73 4.56 22.29
C LYS A 65 -4.22 4.81 22.51
N GLU A 66 -5.02 3.74 22.41
CA GLU A 66 -6.44 3.72 22.79
C GLU A 66 -7.32 4.73 22.03
N ASP A 67 -6.94 5.12 20.80
CA ASP A 67 -7.78 5.93 19.92
C ASP A 67 -8.40 5.02 18.83
N LYS A 68 -9.61 4.56 19.07
CA LYS A 68 -10.35 3.68 18.16
C LYS A 68 -10.55 4.27 16.76
N THR A 69 -10.62 5.59 16.64
CA THR A 69 -10.76 6.26 15.36
C THR A 69 -9.46 6.17 14.57
N VAL A 70 -8.32 6.36 15.24
CA VAL A 70 -7.00 6.19 14.63
C VAL A 70 -6.76 4.72 14.28
N ASP A 71 -7.11 3.79 15.16
CA ASP A 71 -6.96 2.35 14.91
C ASP A 71 -7.75 1.92 13.68
N LYS A 72 -9.00 2.39 13.54
CA LYS A 72 -9.82 2.13 12.36
C LYS A 72 -9.22 2.75 11.10
N LEU A 73 -8.75 3.99 11.16
CA LEU A 73 -8.10 4.68 10.05
C LEU A 73 -6.89 3.88 9.55
N VAL A 74 -6.03 3.42 10.47
CA VAL A 74 -4.84 2.63 10.17
C VAL A 74 -5.23 1.29 9.54
N ALA A 75 -6.22 0.59 10.09
CA ALA A 75 -6.66 -0.69 9.57
C ALA A 75 -7.23 -0.56 8.15
N ASP A 76 -8.13 0.39 7.92
CA ASP A 76 -8.76 0.61 6.61
C ASP A 76 -7.71 1.02 5.55
N GLU A 77 -6.82 1.95 5.89
CA GLU A 77 -5.77 2.40 4.98
C GLU A 77 -4.82 1.26 4.62
N ASN A 78 -4.39 0.49 5.60
CA ASN A 78 -3.45 -0.61 5.37
C ASN A 78 -4.06 -1.77 4.58
N ALA A 79 -5.35 -2.06 4.75
CA ALA A 79 -6.05 -3.05 3.94
C ALA A 79 -6.05 -2.65 2.45
N ASP A 80 -6.36 -1.40 2.16
CA ASP A 80 -6.36 -0.89 0.79
C ASP A 80 -4.93 -0.83 0.20
N ARG A 81 -3.94 -0.38 0.98
CA ARG A 81 -2.53 -0.40 0.54
C ARG A 81 -2.05 -1.81 0.21
N LYS A 82 -2.39 -2.79 1.06
CA LYS A 82 -2.05 -4.19 0.81
C LYS A 82 -2.63 -4.68 -0.52
N THR A 83 -3.90 -4.39 -0.78
CA THR A 83 -4.57 -4.75 -2.05
C THR A 83 -3.81 -4.18 -3.26
N VAL A 84 -3.41 -2.91 -3.18
CA VAL A 84 -2.63 -2.26 -4.25
C VAL A 84 -1.25 -2.89 -4.40
N TYR A 85 -0.54 -3.17 -3.31
CA TYR A 85 0.81 -3.77 -3.36
C TYR A 85 0.77 -5.19 -3.90
N ASP A 86 -0.22 -5.99 -3.50
CA ASP A 86 -0.42 -7.36 -4.00
C ASP A 86 -0.71 -7.35 -5.51
N TYR A 87 -1.55 -6.42 -5.99
CA TYR A 87 -1.82 -6.25 -7.41
C TYR A 87 -0.55 -5.89 -8.21
N ILE A 88 0.24 -4.93 -7.72
CA ILE A 88 1.48 -4.52 -8.38
C ILE A 88 2.46 -5.70 -8.45
N ALA A 89 2.62 -6.45 -7.36
CA ALA A 89 3.48 -7.63 -7.32
C ALA A 89 3.00 -8.73 -8.28
N ALA A 90 1.70 -8.97 -8.36
CA ALA A 90 1.13 -9.98 -9.25
C ALA A 90 1.28 -9.63 -10.74
N THR A 91 1.28 -8.34 -11.08
CA THR A 91 1.36 -7.85 -12.46
C THR A 91 2.78 -7.52 -12.92
N ASN A 92 3.76 -7.55 -12.02
CA ASN A 92 5.17 -7.27 -12.33
C ASN A 92 6.05 -8.44 -11.88
N LYS A 93 6.68 -9.13 -12.83
CA LYS A 93 7.54 -10.27 -12.54
C LYS A 93 8.77 -9.85 -11.71
N GLY A 94 9.09 -10.63 -10.70
CA GLY A 94 10.32 -10.50 -9.92
C GLY A 94 10.26 -9.48 -8.78
N ILE A 95 9.08 -8.94 -8.45
CA ILE A 95 8.87 -8.09 -7.28
C ILE A 95 7.80 -8.68 -6.35
N THR A 96 8.02 -8.60 -5.06
CA THR A 96 7.09 -9.03 -4.02
C THR A 96 6.27 -7.84 -3.48
N SER A 97 5.10 -8.11 -2.89
CA SER A 97 4.29 -7.07 -2.22
C SER A 97 5.08 -6.31 -1.15
N LYS A 98 5.98 -7.01 -0.44
CA LYS A 98 6.86 -6.40 0.56
C LYS A 98 7.81 -5.38 -0.08
N GLU A 99 8.43 -5.73 -1.20
CA GLU A 99 9.35 -4.81 -1.91
C GLU A 99 8.61 -3.62 -2.49
N VAL A 100 7.37 -3.81 -2.99
CA VAL A 100 6.50 -2.70 -3.42
C VAL A 100 6.24 -1.74 -2.24
N GLY A 101 5.87 -2.27 -1.07
CA GLY A 101 5.65 -1.49 0.14
C GLY A 101 6.90 -0.74 0.60
N GLN A 102 8.06 -1.40 0.61
CA GLN A 102 9.35 -0.77 0.95
C GLN A 102 9.73 0.35 -0.02
N GLN A 103 9.49 0.16 -1.31
CA GLN A 103 9.69 1.19 -2.32
C GLN A 103 8.77 2.39 -2.07
N ARG A 104 7.50 2.11 -1.75
CA ARG A 104 6.53 3.15 -1.39
C ARG A 104 6.94 3.91 -0.12
N ALA A 105 7.45 3.22 0.90
CA ALA A 105 7.97 3.86 2.11
C ALA A 105 9.07 4.87 1.81
N LYS A 106 10.01 4.54 0.91
CA LYS A 106 11.07 5.45 0.48
C LYS A 106 10.52 6.70 -0.21
N GLU A 107 9.52 6.55 -1.07
CA GLU A 107 8.87 7.68 -1.75
C GLU A 107 8.10 8.58 -0.77
N ILE A 108 7.42 7.98 0.20
CA ILE A 108 6.72 8.71 1.27
C ILE A 108 7.73 9.51 2.11
N ALA A 109 8.84 8.88 2.52
CA ALA A 109 9.87 9.54 3.32
C ALA A 109 10.51 10.76 2.60
N LYS A 110 10.68 10.68 1.28
CA LYS A 110 11.17 11.82 0.48
C LYS A 110 10.21 13.00 0.51
N LYS A 111 8.89 12.74 0.47
CA LYS A 111 7.82 13.74 0.38
C LYS A 111 7.27 14.16 1.74
N ALA A 112 7.66 13.50 2.81
CA ALA A 112 7.18 13.77 4.15
C ALA A 112 7.53 15.20 4.59
N LYS A 113 6.62 15.81 5.33
CA LYS A 113 6.81 17.14 5.91
C LYS A 113 7.60 17.05 7.23
N PRO A 114 8.30 18.13 7.60
CA PRO A 114 8.95 18.21 8.91
C PRO A 114 7.97 17.88 10.05
N GLY A 115 8.43 17.06 11.01
CA GLY A 115 7.65 16.63 12.16
C GLY A 115 6.79 15.39 11.95
N GLU A 116 6.59 14.93 10.71
CA GLU A 116 5.89 13.66 10.46
C GLU A 116 6.71 12.46 10.94
N TRP A 117 6.04 11.48 11.55
CA TRP A 117 6.67 10.25 12.03
C TRP A 117 6.95 9.29 10.87
N LEU A 118 8.19 8.85 10.81
CA LEU A 118 8.71 7.89 9.83
C LEU A 118 9.50 6.79 10.54
N GLN A 119 9.65 5.65 9.88
CA GLN A 119 10.48 4.56 10.35
C GLN A 119 11.66 4.35 9.42
N ASP A 120 12.87 4.24 9.99
CA ASP A 120 14.08 3.97 9.22
C ASP A 120 14.17 2.49 8.79
N ALA A 121 15.23 2.14 8.05
CA ALA A 121 15.44 0.77 7.56
C ALA A 121 15.62 -0.25 8.69
N ASP A 122 16.12 0.18 9.84
CA ASP A 122 16.37 -0.67 11.02
C ASP A 122 15.13 -0.80 11.92
N GLY A 123 14.03 -0.10 11.58
CA GLY A 123 12.78 -0.15 12.32
C GLY A 123 12.67 0.89 13.43
N ASN A 124 13.57 1.86 13.51
CA ASN A 124 13.51 2.93 14.50
C ASN A 124 12.60 4.06 14.04
N TRP A 125 11.75 4.55 14.94
CA TRP A 125 10.88 5.69 14.67
C TRP A 125 11.64 7.02 14.87
N TYR A 126 11.46 7.93 13.91
CA TYR A 126 11.99 9.29 13.99
C TYR A 126 11.00 10.29 13.39
N GLN A 127 11.13 11.55 13.76
CA GLN A 127 10.38 12.63 13.11
C GLN A 127 11.20 13.21 11.97
N LYS A 128 10.58 13.47 10.84
CA LYS A 128 11.23 14.13 9.69
C LYS A 128 11.83 15.45 10.17
N PRO A 129 13.15 15.65 10.02
CA PRO A 129 13.78 16.91 10.40
C PRO A 129 13.28 18.07 9.52
N ALA A 130 13.36 19.29 10.04
CA ALA A 130 13.15 20.47 9.22
C ALA A 130 14.19 20.49 8.09
N ASP A 131 13.76 20.84 6.88
CA ASP A 131 14.71 21.06 5.80
C ASP A 131 15.62 22.21 6.22
N ASP A 132 16.89 21.92 6.45
CA ASP A 132 17.90 22.96 6.55
C ASP A 132 17.93 23.68 5.18
N LYS A 133 17.24 24.81 5.10
CA LYS A 133 17.46 25.76 4.02
C LYS A 133 18.92 26.16 4.14
N LYS A 134 19.80 25.49 3.38
CA LYS A 134 21.13 26.00 3.13
C LYS A 134 20.92 27.36 2.50
N ASP A 135 21.07 28.41 3.33
CA ASP A 135 21.22 29.78 2.87
C ASP A 135 22.35 29.77 1.82
N LYS A 136 21.96 29.75 0.55
CA LYS A 136 22.87 30.10 -0.53
C LYS A 136 23.06 31.61 -0.45
N LYS A 137 24.11 32.02 0.26
CA LYS A 137 24.73 33.32 0.04
C LYS A 137 25.43 33.31 -1.31
#